data_79e3655f15e7a9111a1ab7fba3e81bb4
#
_entry.id   79e3655f15e7a9111a1ab7fba3e81bb4
#
_cell.length_a   1.000
_cell.length_b   1.000
_cell.length_c   1.000
_cell.angle_alpha   90.00
_cell.angle_beta   90.00
_cell.angle_gamma   90.00
#
_symmetry.space_group_name_H-M   'P 1'
#
loop_
_entity.id
_entity.type
_entity.pdbx_description
1 polymer ?
#
loop_
_entity_poly.entity_id
_entity_poly.type
_entity_poly.pdbx_seq_one_letter_code
_entity_poly.pdbx_strand_id
1 'polypeptide(L)'
;DINSGQCLRVMSGHDGMVWTVAFSSKDCNSETPMIASGSSDKTLRLWDAESGNCLRTLKGHTNWIWSVAFSSQGHLLASGSADKTVKLWDAHDGKCLKTLSGHANVVRSLAFNPKGDCLASVSEDETIKLWNVETGECFKTLRCDRPYEGMDITGASGLTDAQKVTLQVLGAIGA
;
A
#
# COMPACT_ATOMS: atom_id res chain seq x y z
N ASP A 1 15.55 -20.13 -9.09
CA ASP A 1 16.93 -20.22 -8.64
C ASP A 1 17.74 -19.08 -9.24
N ILE A 2 18.34 -18.27 -8.37
CA ILE A 2 19.10 -17.06 -8.79
C ILE A 2 20.37 -17.44 -9.57
N ASN A 3 21.00 -18.56 -9.23
CA ASN A 3 22.26 -18.97 -9.83
C ASN A 3 22.06 -19.60 -11.23
N SER A 4 20.99 -20.34 -11.41
CA SER A 4 20.71 -21.06 -12.66
C SER A 4 19.72 -20.34 -13.57
N GLY A 5 19.02 -19.31 -13.08
CA GLY A 5 17.91 -18.64 -13.78
C GLY A 5 16.67 -19.53 -13.99
N GLN A 6 16.66 -20.73 -13.40
CA GLN A 6 15.52 -21.63 -13.56
C GLN A 6 14.32 -21.20 -12.73
N CYS A 7 13.12 -21.24 -13.34
CA CYS A 7 11.86 -21.14 -12.62
C CYS A 7 11.65 -22.38 -11.77
N LEU A 8 11.68 -22.23 -10.46
CA LEU A 8 11.51 -23.37 -9.55
C LEU A 8 10.04 -23.76 -9.40
N ARG A 9 9.13 -22.78 -9.39
CA ARG A 9 7.69 -23.00 -9.23
C ARG A 9 6.85 -21.94 -9.90
N VAL A 10 5.66 -22.33 -10.30
CA VAL A 10 4.60 -21.43 -10.75
C VAL A 10 3.43 -21.57 -9.76
N MET A 11 3.00 -20.47 -9.16
CA MET A 11 1.88 -20.42 -8.23
C MET A 11 0.66 -19.87 -8.97
N SER A 12 -0.34 -20.72 -9.18
CA SER A 12 -1.55 -20.36 -9.92
C SER A 12 -2.76 -20.30 -8.99
N GLY A 13 -3.71 -19.40 -9.29
CA GLY A 13 -4.95 -19.32 -8.51
C GLY A 13 -5.65 -17.97 -8.54
N HIS A 14 -4.93 -16.86 -8.70
CA HIS A 14 -5.59 -15.55 -8.91
C HIS A 14 -6.41 -15.55 -10.21
N ASP A 15 -7.59 -14.92 -10.15
CA ASP A 15 -8.49 -14.74 -11.30
C ASP A 15 -8.23 -13.42 -12.05
N GLY A 16 -7.14 -12.72 -11.71
CA GLY A 16 -6.76 -11.45 -12.30
C GLY A 16 -5.24 -11.26 -12.31
N MET A 17 -4.80 -10.08 -12.79
CA MET A 17 -3.39 -9.72 -12.82
C MET A 17 -2.82 -9.62 -11.41
N VAL A 18 -1.66 -10.22 -11.19
CA VAL A 18 -0.91 -10.12 -9.94
C VAL A 18 0.02 -8.92 -10.04
N TRP A 19 -0.18 -7.93 -9.17
CA TRP A 19 0.54 -6.65 -9.21
C TRP A 19 1.72 -6.59 -8.23
N THR A 20 1.67 -7.39 -7.18
CA THR A 20 2.60 -7.26 -6.06
C THR A 20 2.84 -8.59 -5.40
N VAL A 21 4.05 -8.75 -4.89
CA VAL A 21 4.48 -9.92 -4.12
C VAL A 21 5.43 -9.49 -3.01
N ALA A 22 5.35 -10.16 -1.87
CA ALA A 22 6.28 -9.99 -0.76
C ALA A 22 6.60 -11.34 -0.12
N PHE A 23 7.83 -11.50 0.35
CA PHE A 23 8.25 -12.62 1.18
C PHE A 23 8.10 -12.27 2.66
N SER A 24 7.67 -13.23 3.48
CA SER A 24 7.79 -13.13 4.92
C SER A 24 9.25 -13.35 5.36
N SER A 25 9.63 -12.75 6.50
CA SER A 25 10.87 -13.15 7.19
C SER A 25 10.71 -14.57 7.76
N LYS A 26 11.83 -15.25 7.99
CA LYS A 26 11.86 -16.61 8.58
C LYS A 26 11.42 -16.67 10.06
N ASP A 27 11.25 -15.51 10.70
CA ASP A 27 10.99 -15.43 12.16
C ASP A 27 9.50 -15.51 12.54
N CYS A 28 8.60 -15.65 11.56
CA CYS A 28 7.23 -16.01 11.87
C CYS A 28 7.20 -17.50 12.29
N ASN A 29 6.37 -17.84 13.26
CA ASN A 29 6.14 -19.21 13.80
C ASN A 29 5.75 -20.27 12.74
N SER A 30 6.10 -20.05 11.49
CA SER A 30 5.93 -20.96 10.36
C SER A 30 7.28 -21.60 10.05
N GLU A 31 7.32 -22.91 9.97
CA GLU A 31 8.52 -23.68 9.60
C GLU A 31 8.99 -23.33 8.18
N THR A 32 8.09 -22.83 7.34
CA THR A 32 8.36 -22.45 5.96
C THR A 32 8.09 -20.96 5.70
N PRO A 33 8.93 -20.28 4.88
CA PRO A 33 8.70 -18.90 4.49
C PRO A 33 7.40 -18.80 3.67
N MET A 34 6.62 -17.74 3.92
CA MET A 34 5.40 -17.45 3.18
C MET A 34 5.65 -16.40 2.10
N ILE A 35 4.86 -16.47 1.04
CA ILE A 35 4.75 -15.43 0.03
C ILE A 35 3.34 -14.85 0.10
N ALA A 36 3.22 -13.52 0.08
CA ALA A 36 1.95 -12.84 -0.11
C ALA A 36 1.90 -12.27 -1.53
N SER A 37 0.75 -12.40 -2.18
CA SER A 37 0.48 -11.75 -3.47
C SER A 37 -0.80 -10.94 -3.42
N GLY A 38 -0.84 -9.82 -4.18
CA GLY A 38 -2.02 -8.96 -4.33
C GLY A 38 -2.38 -8.81 -5.80
N SER A 39 -3.69 -8.81 -6.09
CA SER A 39 -4.21 -8.92 -7.44
C SER A 39 -5.33 -7.94 -7.76
N SER A 40 -5.57 -7.77 -9.07
CA SER A 40 -6.74 -7.09 -9.61
C SER A 40 -8.05 -7.83 -9.36
N ASP A 41 -8.01 -9.10 -8.95
CA ASP A 41 -9.19 -9.86 -8.49
C ASP A 41 -9.68 -9.41 -7.09
N LYS A 42 -9.03 -8.39 -6.48
CA LYS A 42 -9.34 -7.78 -5.18
C LYS A 42 -9.01 -8.68 -3.99
N THR A 43 -8.25 -9.75 -4.23
CA THR A 43 -7.83 -10.69 -3.17
C THR A 43 -6.32 -10.62 -2.95
N LEU A 44 -5.93 -10.93 -1.69
CA LEU A 44 -4.58 -11.35 -1.42
C LEU A 44 -4.57 -12.87 -1.32
N ARG A 45 -3.43 -13.46 -1.66
CA ARG A 45 -3.18 -14.87 -1.38
C ARG A 45 -1.89 -15.03 -0.60
N LEU A 46 -1.93 -15.96 0.34
CA LEU A 46 -0.76 -16.43 1.07
C LEU A 46 -0.38 -17.81 0.53
N TRP A 47 0.88 -17.97 0.26
CA TRP A 47 1.44 -19.18 -0.34
C TRP A 47 2.56 -19.72 0.53
N ASP A 48 2.67 -21.01 0.59
CA ASP A 48 3.86 -21.68 1.09
C ASP A 48 4.97 -21.61 0.03
N ALA A 49 6.12 -21.07 0.38
CA ALA A 49 7.19 -20.83 -0.59
C ALA A 49 7.89 -22.13 -1.02
N GLU A 50 7.85 -23.17 -0.19
CA GLU A 50 8.50 -24.45 -0.49
C GLU A 50 7.62 -25.35 -1.36
N SER A 51 6.37 -25.53 -0.98
CA SER A 51 5.43 -26.39 -1.72
C SER A 51 4.78 -25.66 -2.90
N GLY A 52 4.64 -24.32 -2.83
CA GLY A 52 3.90 -23.50 -3.79
C GLY A 52 2.38 -23.54 -3.58
N ASN A 53 1.91 -24.19 -2.53
CA ASN A 53 0.49 -24.32 -2.25
C ASN A 53 -0.11 -22.99 -1.74
N CYS A 54 -1.33 -22.68 -2.19
CA CYS A 54 -2.07 -21.56 -1.65
C CYS A 54 -2.59 -21.94 -0.25
N LEU A 55 -2.06 -21.26 0.77
CA LEU A 55 -2.46 -21.47 2.15
C LEU A 55 -3.78 -20.78 2.46
N ARG A 56 -3.97 -19.56 1.94
CA ARG A 56 -5.16 -18.74 2.22
C ARG A 56 -5.47 -17.77 1.10
N THR A 57 -6.76 -17.42 0.99
CA THR A 57 -7.23 -16.30 0.17
C THR A 57 -7.91 -15.29 1.09
N LEU A 58 -7.37 -14.07 1.16
CA LEU A 58 -7.85 -13.00 2.02
C LEU A 58 -8.76 -12.08 1.19
N LYS A 59 -9.99 -11.93 1.63
CA LYS A 59 -11.00 -11.09 0.99
C LYS A 59 -11.35 -9.92 1.91
N GLY A 60 -11.58 -8.74 1.32
CA GLY A 60 -11.99 -7.56 2.10
C GLY A 60 -11.73 -6.23 1.40
N HIS A 61 -10.78 -6.17 0.46
CA HIS A 61 -10.67 -5.03 -0.43
C HIS A 61 -11.78 -5.04 -1.49
N THR A 62 -12.26 -3.86 -1.85
CA THR A 62 -13.34 -3.69 -2.83
C THR A 62 -12.83 -3.36 -4.23
N ASN A 63 -11.49 -3.14 -4.36
CA ASN A 63 -10.82 -2.84 -5.62
C ASN A 63 -9.42 -3.48 -5.65
N TRP A 64 -8.69 -3.26 -6.75
CA TRP A 64 -7.37 -3.82 -7.03
C TRP A 64 -6.38 -3.59 -5.90
N ILE A 65 -5.55 -4.58 -5.63
CA ILE A 65 -4.50 -4.52 -4.60
C ILE A 65 -3.17 -4.23 -5.30
N TRP A 66 -2.58 -3.08 -4.98
CA TRP A 66 -1.37 -2.59 -5.63
C TRP A 66 -0.09 -2.90 -4.87
N SER A 67 -0.19 -3.06 -3.57
CA SER A 67 0.98 -3.28 -2.73
C SER A 67 0.66 -4.20 -1.57
N VAL A 68 1.64 -5.04 -1.23
CA VAL A 68 1.64 -5.88 -0.03
C VAL A 68 3.00 -5.80 0.64
N ALA A 69 3.01 -5.86 1.97
CA ALA A 69 4.24 -5.87 2.75
C ALA A 69 4.05 -6.68 4.03
N PHE A 70 5.01 -7.52 4.38
CA PHE A 70 5.08 -8.15 5.69
C PHE A 70 5.78 -7.25 6.70
N SER A 71 5.38 -7.31 7.94
CA SER A 71 6.17 -6.77 9.05
C SER A 71 7.48 -7.53 9.18
N SER A 72 8.47 -6.90 9.80
CA SER A 72 9.81 -7.52 10.01
C SER A 72 9.74 -8.86 10.77
N GLN A 73 8.76 -9.01 11.66
CA GLN A 73 8.50 -10.24 12.41
C GLN A 73 7.63 -11.25 11.66
N GLY A 74 7.09 -10.89 10.49
CA GLY A 74 6.34 -11.77 9.61
C GLY A 74 4.91 -12.11 10.06
N HIS A 75 4.49 -11.70 11.26
CA HIS A 75 3.14 -12.02 11.78
C HIS A 75 2.04 -11.09 11.26
N LEU A 76 2.39 -9.89 10.77
CA LEU A 76 1.46 -8.95 10.14
C LEU A 76 1.73 -8.82 8.66
N LEU A 77 0.65 -8.69 7.90
CA LEU A 77 0.66 -8.32 6.49
C LEU A 77 -0.11 -7.02 6.32
N ALA A 78 0.43 -6.09 5.53
CA ALA A 78 -0.27 -4.89 5.11
C ALA A 78 -0.59 -4.96 3.62
N SER A 79 -1.72 -4.41 3.21
CA SER A 79 -2.12 -4.27 1.81
C SER A 79 -2.66 -2.89 1.50
N GLY A 80 -2.27 -2.35 0.35
CA GLY A 80 -2.75 -1.06 -0.18
C GLY A 80 -3.52 -1.27 -1.47
N SER A 81 -4.64 -0.56 -1.61
CA SER A 81 -5.61 -0.82 -2.67
C SER A 81 -6.08 0.45 -3.39
N ALA A 82 -6.60 0.21 -4.59
CA ALA A 82 -7.37 1.20 -5.34
C ALA A 82 -8.71 1.57 -4.68
N ASP A 83 -9.12 0.87 -3.62
CA ASP A 83 -10.25 1.26 -2.79
C ASP A 83 -9.91 2.39 -1.80
N LYS A 84 -8.68 2.94 -1.89
CA LYS A 84 -8.15 4.06 -1.09
C LYS A 84 -7.83 3.70 0.36
N THR A 85 -7.92 2.43 0.72
CA THR A 85 -7.65 1.94 2.06
C THR A 85 -6.35 1.16 2.14
N VAL A 86 -5.79 1.13 3.34
CA VAL A 86 -4.77 0.17 3.76
C VAL A 86 -5.43 -0.80 4.72
N LYS A 87 -5.15 -2.08 4.59
CA LYS A 87 -5.62 -3.09 5.55
C LYS A 87 -4.44 -3.80 6.19
N LEU A 88 -4.59 -4.07 7.48
CA LEU A 88 -3.68 -4.91 8.26
C LEU A 88 -4.35 -6.26 8.49
N TRP A 89 -3.60 -7.31 8.29
CA TRP A 89 -4.03 -8.68 8.39
C TRP A 89 -3.13 -9.47 9.32
N ASP A 90 -3.70 -10.39 10.05
CA ASP A 90 -2.91 -11.45 10.69
C ASP A 90 -2.46 -12.44 9.61
N ALA A 91 -1.15 -12.64 9.50
CA ALA A 91 -0.60 -13.51 8.47
C ALA A 91 -0.83 -15.00 8.77
N HIS A 92 -1.09 -15.36 10.03
CA HIS A 92 -1.29 -16.74 10.44
C HIS A 92 -2.73 -17.21 10.15
N ASP A 93 -3.74 -16.45 10.60
CA ASP A 93 -5.14 -16.85 10.45
C ASP A 93 -5.86 -16.16 9.28
N GLY A 94 -5.26 -15.13 8.70
CA GLY A 94 -5.78 -14.39 7.55
C GLY A 94 -6.87 -13.39 7.89
N LYS A 95 -7.10 -13.10 9.18
CA LYS A 95 -8.12 -12.11 9.59
C LYS A 95 -7.68 -10.69 9.28
N CYS A 96 -8.62 -9.89 8.79
CA CYS A 96 -8.45 -8.45 8.72
C CYS A 96 -8.54 -7.86 10.13
N LEU A 97 -7.40 -7.36 10.64
CA LEU A 97 -7.30 -6.77 11.97
C LEU A 97 -7.76 -5.31 11.97
N LYS A 98 -7.39 -4.55 10.93
CA LYS A 98 -7.70 -3.12 10.82
C LYS A 98 -7.88 -2.69 9.36
N THR A 99 -8.70 -1.66 9.20
CA THR A 99 -8.80 -0.90 7.95
C THR A 99 -8.40 0.55 8.25
N LEU A 100 -7.32 1.00 7.62
CA LEU A 100 -6.79 2.35 7.79
C LEU A 100 -7.33 3.21 6.64
N SER A 101 -8.18 4.16 6.99
CA SER A 101 -8.82 5.08 6.06
C SER A 101 -8.24 6.48 6.23
N GLY A 102 -8.08 7.22 5.14
CA GLY A 102 -7.56 8.59 5.19
C GLY A 102 -6.87 9.04 3.91
N HIS A 103 -6.50 8.11 3.00
CA HIS A 103 -6.11 8.48 1.66
C HIS A 103 -7.34 8.87 0.80
N ALA A 104 -7.16 9.90 -0.01
CA ALA A 104 -8.21 10.39 -0.91
C ALA A 104 -8.19 9.68 -2.28
N ASN A 105 -7.11 8.95 -2.60
CA ASN A 105 -6.93 8.23 -3.86
C ASN A 105 -6.25 6.87 -3.65
N VAL A 106 -5.92 6.18 -4.74
CA VAL A 106 -5.31 4.85 -4.79
C VAL A 106 -4.04 4.78 -3.93
N VAL A 107 -3.93 3.76 -3.10
CA VAL A 107 -2.71 3.46 -2.33
C VAL A 107 -1.80 2.58 -3.18
N ARG A 108 -0.64 3.13 -3.56
CA ARG A 108 0.29 2.52 -4.52
C ARG A 108 1.40 1.69 -3.89
N SER A 109 1.87 2.09 -2.71
CA SER A 109 2.98 1.41 -2.06
C SER A 109 2.89 1.47 -0.54
N LEU A 110 3.47 0.45 0.09
CA LEU A 110 3.51 0.27 1.55
C LEU A 110 4.90 -0.16 1.99
N ALA A 111 5.30 0.28 3.17
CA ALA A 111 6.50 -0.22 3.84
C ALA A 111 6.34 -0.17 5.35
N PHE A 112 6.65 -1.26 6.02
CA PHE A 112 6.86 -1.24 7.48
C PHE A 112 8.24 -0.68 7.81
N ASN A 113 8.35 0.00 8.95
CA ASN A 113 9.65 0.28 9.51
C ASN A 113 10.29 -1.01 10.07
N PRO A 114 11.61 -1.04 10.32
CA PRO A 114 12.29 -2.23 10.82
C PRO A 114 11.76 -2.79 12.14
N LYS A 115 11.14 -1.94 13.00
CA LYS A 115 10.53 -2.39 14.26
C LYS A 115 9.15 -3.01 14.07
N GLY A 116 8.47 -2.73 12.94
CA GLY A 116 7.12 -3.21 12.67
C GLY A 116 6.01 -2.43 13.39
N ASP A 117 6.33 -1.36 14.10
CA ASP A 117 5.37 -0.52 14.85
C ASP A 117 4.80 0.65 14.03
N CYS A 118 5.45 0.96 12.91
CA CYS A 118 5.03 2.03 12.00
C CYS A 118 4.90 1.49 10.57
N LEU A 119 3.84 1.90 9.89
CA LEU A 119 3.61 1.62 8.47
C LEU A 119 3.58 2.94 7.70
N ALA A 120 4.33 3.02 6.62
CA ALA A 120 4.24 4.10 5.63
C ALA A 120 3.37 3.66 4.46
N SER A 121 2.52 4.54 3.96
CA SER A 121 1.74 4.35 2.74
C SER A 121 1.88 5.54 1.80
N VAL A 122 1.95 5.26 0.50
CA VAL A 122 2.05 6.26 -0.57
C VAL A 122 0.82 6.16 -1.46
N SER A 123 0.26 7.31 -1.82
CA SER A 123 -0.98 7.37 -2.60
C SER A 123 -0.87 8.36 -3.77
N GLU A 124 -1.75 8.16 -4.74
CA GLU A 124 -2.01 9.12 -5.82
C GLU A 124 -2.68 10.41 -5.34
N ASP A 125 -3.02 10.52 -4.05
CA ASP A 125 -3.45 11.78 -3.43
C ASP A 125 -2.28 12.74 -3.12
N GLU A 126 -1.07 12.41 -3.64
CA GLU A 126 0.17 13.17 -3.48
C GLU A 126 0.70 13.15 -2.04
N THR A 127 0.22 12.26 -1.19
CA THR A 127 0.66 12.17 0.21
C THR A 127 1.35 10.87 0.54
N ILE A 128 2.23 10.95 1.55
CA ILE A 128 2.73 9.81 2.31
C ILE A 128 2.10 9.91 3.70
N LYS A 129 1.49 8.82 4.16
CA LYS A 129 0.94 8.75 5.51
C LYS A 129 1.71 7.74 6.35
N LEU A 130 1.97 8.13 7.60
CA LEU A 130 2.58 7.26 8.60
C LEU A 130 1.52 6.86 9.62
N TRP A 131 1.39 5.55 9.82
CA TRP A 131 0.38 4.94 10.65
C TRP A 131 1.03 4.21 11.83
N ASN A 132 0.45 4.39 13.00
CA ASN A 132 0.76 3.54 14.13
C ASN A 132 0.07 2.19 13.91
N VAL A 133 0.83 1.10 13.91
CA VAL A 133 0.31 -0.24 13.61
C VAL A 133 -0.60 -0.75 14.72
N GLU A 134 -0.28 -0.44 15.98
CA GLU A 134 -1.05 -0.87 17.14
C GLU A 134 -2.41 -0.15 17.25
N THR A 135 -2.45 1.18 17.07
CA THR A 135 -3.70 1.94 17.17
C THR A 135 -4.45 2.01 15.84
N GLY A 136 -3.74 1.99 14.72
CA GLY A 136 -4.29 2.22 13.38
C GLY A 136 -4.44 3.70 13.02
N GLU A 137 -3.97 4.62 13.87
CA GLU A 137 -4.07 6.05 13.66
C GLU A 137 -3.00 6.57 12.72
N CYS A 138 -3.39 7.50 11.84
CA CYS A 138 -2.45 8.27 11.06
C CYS A 138 -1.87 9.39 11.93
N PHE A 139 -0.60 9.28 12.32
CA PHE A 139 0.04 10.29 13.17
C PHE A 139 0.83 11.34 12.38
N LYS A 140 1.08 11.09 11.08
CA LYS A 140 1.78 12.05 10.22
C LYS A 140 1.35 11.90 8.77
N THR A 141 1.10 13.04 8.12
CA THR A 141 0.92 13.15 6.67
C THR A 141 2.03 14.02 6.12
N LEU A 142 2.76 13.51 5.14
CA LEU A 142 3.80 14.22 4.41
C LEU A 142 3.30 14.48 3.00
N ARG A 143 3.60 15.66 2.48
CA ARG A 143 3.29 16.06 1.11
C ARG A 143 4.46 16.87 0.58
N CYS A 144 4.80 16.72 -0.68
CA CYS A 144 5.72 17.64 -1.34
C CYS A 144 5.01 18.98 -1.54
N ASP A 145 5.73 20.07 -1.35
CA ASP A 145 5.24 21.39 -1.70
C ASP A 145 4.92 21.43 -3.20
N ARG A 146 3.78 21.99 -3.54
CA ARG A 146 3.42 22.21 -4.93
C ARG A 146 4.25 23.36 -5.51
N PRO A 147 4.48 23.43 -6.82
CA PRO A 147 5.33 24.47 -7.43
C PRO A 147 4.98 25.90 -7.04
N TYR A 148 3.72 26.15 -6.71
CA TYR A 148 3.22 27.48 -6.32
C TYR A 148 2.59 27.44 -4.92
N GLU A 149 3.01 26.50 -4.05
CA GLU A 149 2.48 26.39 -2.68
C GLU A 149 2.69 27.69 -1.92
N GLY A 150 1.58 28.28 -1.44
CA GLY A 150 1.60 29.53 -0.70
C GLY A 150 1.80 30.81 -1.54
N MET A 151 1.95 30.73 -2.87
CA MET A 151 1.96 31.93 -3.72
C MET A 151 0.60 32.61 -3.64
N ASP A 152 0.56 33.85 -3.16
CA ASP A 152 -0.66 34.64 -3.13
C ASP A 152 -0.90 35.31 -4.50
N ILE A 153 -2.02 34.96 -5.13
CA ILE A 153 -2.46 35.55 -6.40
C ILE A 153 -3.66 36.50 -6.23
N THR A 154 -3.99 36.86 -4.98
CA THR A 154 -5.07 37.82 -4.68
C THR A 154 -4.77 39.16 -5.33
N GLY A 155 -5.67 39.64 -6.16
CA GLY A 155 -5.50 40.91 -6.88
C GLY A 155 -4.49 40.89 -8.03
N ALA A 156 -3.94 39.73 -8.41
CA ALA A 156 -3.07 39.62 -9.58
C ALA A 156 -3.84 40.00 -10.86
N SER A 157 -3.31 41.03 -11.56
CA SER A 157 -3.89 41.52 -12.81
C SER A 157 -3.28 40.78 -14.02
N GLY A 158 -4.07 40.62 -15.08
CA GLY A 158 -3.61 39.98 -16.31
C GLY A 158 -3.75 38.46 -16.36
N LEU A 159 -4.20 37.82 -15.29
CA LEU A 159 -4.50 36.40 -15.29
C LEU A 159 -5.95 36.17 -15.74
N THR A 160 -6.13 35.24 -16.66
CA THR A 160 -7.46 34.72 -16.99
C THR A 160 -7.97 33.80 -15.88
N ASP A 161 -9.29 33.59 -15.80
CA ASP A 161 -9.86 32.68 -14.79
C ASP A 161 -9.31 31.25 -14.93
N ALA A 162 -9.06 30.77 -16.13
CA ALA A 162 -8.46 29.47 -16.37
C ALA A 162 -7.02 29.40 -15.81
N GLN A 163 -6.23 30.48 -15.95
CA GLN A 163 -4.89 30.54 -15.39
C GLN A 163 -4.90 30.60 -13.86
N LYS A 164 -5.84 31.35 -13.27
CA LYS A 164 -6.03 31.38 -11.81
C LYS A 164 -6.36 30.00 -11.27
N VAL A 165 -7.34 29.31 -11.87
CA VAL A 165 -7.70 27.95 -11.48
C VAL A 165 -6.48 27.00 -11.60
N THR A 166 -5.70 27.12 -12.68
CA THR A 166 -4.50 26.30 -12.86
C THR A 166 -3.47 26.55 -11.75
N LEU A 167 -3.21 27.81 -11.42
CA LEU A 167 -2.26 28.17 -10.34
C LEU A 167 -2.76 27.68 -8.97
N GLN A 168 -4.07 27.77 -8.71
CA GLN A 168 -4.66 27.24 -7.46
C GLN A 168 -4.52 25.73 -7.36
N VAL A 169 -4.73 24.98 -8.45
CA VAL A 169 -4.48 23.53 -8.50
C VAL A 169 -3.02 23.21 -8.21
N LEU A 170 -2.10 24.08 -8.63
CA LEU A 170 -0.65 23.96 -8.38
C LEU A 170 -0.21 24.51 -7.01
N GLY A 171 -1.15 24.96 -6.16
CA GLY A 171 -0.89 25.31 -4.76
C GLY A 171 -0.95 26.81 -4.45
N ALA A 172 -1.23 27.70 -5.42
CA ALA A 172 -1.41 29.12 -5.16
C ALA A 172 -2.68 29.39 -4.31
N ILE A 173 -2.64 30.42 -3.49
CA ILE A 173 -3.73 30.90 -2.62
C ILE A 173 -4.30 32.21 -3.17
N GLY A 174 -5.53 32.51 -2.77
CA GLY A 174 -6.24 33.71 -3.23
C GLY A 174 -7.09 33.49 -4.49
N ALA A 175 -8.08 34.35 -4.70
CA ALA A 175 -8.99 34.33 -5.83
C ALA A 175 -9.13 35.75 -6.42
#